data_4a47caaca5dc8e8f5078bd38b1d12577
#
_entry.id   4a47caaca5dc8e8f5078bd38b1d12577
#
_cell.length_a   1.000
_cell.length_b   1.000
_cell.length_c   1.000
_cell.angle_alpha   90.00
_cell.angle_beta   90.00
_cell.angle_gamma   90.00
#
_symmetry.space_group_name_H-M   'P 1'
#
loop_
_entity.id
_entity.type
_entity.pdbx_description
1 polymer ?
#
loop_
_entity_poly.entity_id
_entity_poly.type
_entity_poly.pdbx_seq_one_letter_code
_entity_poly.pdbx_strand_id
1 'polypeptide(L)'
;MQQNLIFNPVSNVYIEDLENMYKEASRVLKKGGLLMVGFMNPWIYMYDADVVWDQPDEELLLKFSIPFNSKELEEQGKITINPEYGYEFSHTLETQIRGQLKNGLAMIDFYESCDKRHRLSRYGNDYIATLCIKL
;
A
#
# COMPACT_ATOMS: atom_id res chain seq x y z
N MET A 1 -19.09 15.22 11.74
CA MET A 1 -20.03 14.43 10.87
C MET A 1 -19.46 13.06 10.65
N GLN A 2 -20.26 12.02 10.82
CA GLN A 2 -19.81 10.64 10.59
C GLN A 2 -20.09 10.21 9.14
N GLN A 3 -19.22 9.39 8.60
CA GLN A 3 -19.29 8.90 7.23
C GLN A 3 -19.91 7.51 7.13
N ASN A 4 -20.62 7.22 6.06
CA ASN A 4 -21.15 5.91 5.73
C ASN A 4 -20.14 5.05 4.96
N LEU A 5 -19.30 5.69 4.17
CA LEU A 5 -18.35 5.04 3.29
C LEU A 5 -17.08 5.89 3.19
N ILE A 6 -15.95 5.22 3.33
CA ILE A 6 -14.63 5.78 2.98
C ILE A 6 -14.08 4.90 1.87
N PHE A 7 -13.64 5.55 0.79
CA PHE A 7 -12.99 4.90 -0.33
C PHE A 7 -11.57 5.45 -0.48
N ASN A 8 -10.57 4.59 -0.30
CA ASN A 8 -9.16 4.96 -0.38
C ASN A 8 -8.46 4.11 -1.44
N PRO A 9 -8.45 4.56 -2.72
CA PRO A 9 -7.82 3.81 -3.80
C PRO A 9 -6.32 4.09 -3.87
N VAL A 10 -5.52 3.12 -3.41
CA VAL A 10 -4.06 3.04 -3.64
C VAL A 10 -3.26 4.30 -3.24
N SER A 11 -3.63 4.95 -2.13
CA SER A 11 -2.87 6.12 -1.61
C SER A 11 -2.02 5.81 -0.36
N ASN A 12 -2.12 4.59 0.18
CA ASN A 12 -1.42 4.22 1.42
C ASN A 12 0.11 4.30 1.31
N VAL A 13 0.65 4.14 0.13
CA VAL A 13 2.09 4.22 -0.12
C VAL A 13 2.67 5.59 0.23
N TYR A 14 1.87 6.64 0.21
CA TYR A 14 2.29 8.00 0.54
C TYR A 14 2.07 8.38 2.01
N ILE A 15 1.55 7.45 2.81
CA ILE A 15 1.21 7.69 4.22
C ILE A 15 2.25 7.00 5.09
N GLU A 16 3.05 7.78 5.82
CA GLU A 16 4.08 7.22 6.70
C GLU A 16 3.48 6.53 7.92
N ASP A 17 2.54 7.18 8.61
CA ASP A 17 1.83 6.64 9.78
C ASP A 17 0.49 6.02 9.38
N LEU A 18 0.56 4.82 8.84
CA LEU A 18 -0.63 4.12 8.34
C LEU A 18 -1.55 3.65 9.48
N GLU A 19 -1.00 3.32 10.63
CA GLU A 19 -1.81 2.93 11.80
C GLU A 19 -2.73 4.06 12.23
N ASN A 20 -2.19 5.29 12.27
CA ASN A 20 -2.99 6.45 12.60
C ASN A 20 -4.07 6.71 11.54
N MET A 21 -3.77 6.49 10.27
CA MET A 21 -4.76 6.64 9.20
C MET A 21 -5.95 5.70 9.40
N TYR A 22 -5.71 4.44 9.72
CA TYR A 22 -6.80 3.49 9.98
C TYR A 22 -7.58 3.82 11.26
N LYS A 23 -6.88 4.30 12.28
CA LYS A 23 -7.54 4.78 13.51
C LYS A 23 -8.49 5.94 13.19
N GLU A 24 -8.03 6.92 12.42
CA GLU A 24 -8.85 8.06 12.03
C GLU A 24 -10.00 7.65 11.09
N ALA A 25 -9.75 6.74 10.15
CA ALA A 25 -10.80 6.21 9.30
C ALA A 25 -11.92 5.55 10.12
N SER A 26 -11.54 4.75 11.11
CA SER A 26 -12.52 4.15 12.03
C SER A 26 -13.28 5.21 12.84
N ARG A 27 -12.57 6.25 13.29
CA ARG A 27 -13.18 7.32 14.08
C ARG A 27 -14.28 8.06 13.30
N VAL A 28 -14.04 8.35 12.02
CA VAL A 28 -15.00 9.12 11.21
C VAL A 28 -16.11 8.27 10.60
N LEU A 29 -15.94 6.95 10.54
CA LEU A 29 -17.00 6.05 10.11
C LEU A 29 -18.05 5.87 11.20
N LYS A 30 -19.30 5.91 10.82
CA LYS A 30 -20.35 5.49 11.71
C LYS A 30 -20.38 3.96 11.85
N LYS A 31 -20.95 3.47 12.92
CA LYS A 31 -21.21 2.03 13.11
C LYS A 31 -21.97 1.47 11.90
N GLY A 32 -21.48 0.37 11.33
CA GLY A 32 -22.03 -0.20 10.11
C GLY A 32 -21.53 0.46 8.83
N GLY A 33 -20.74 1.54 8.92
CA GLY A 33 -20.10 2.17 7.78
C GLY A 33 -19.02 1.28 7.16
N LEU A 34 -18.67 1.53 5.92
CA LEU A 34 -17.76 0.71 5.13
C LEU A 34 -16.46 1.45 4.85
N LEU A 35 -15.35 0.72 4.91
CA LEU A 35 -14.04 1.18 4.45
C LEU A 35 -13.57 0.27 3.31
N MET A 36 -13.41 0.86 2.12
CA MET A 36 -12.83 0.18 0.98
C MET A 36 -11.42 0.73 0.74
N VAL A 37 -10.42 -0.14 0.79
CA VAL A 37 -9.02 0.25 0.63
C VAL A 37 -8.38 -0.59 -0.46
N GLY A 38 -7.66 0.09 -1.37
CA GLY A 38 -6.75 -0.57 -2.29
C GLY A 38 -5.32 -0.17 -1.93
N PHE A 39 -4.41 -1.11 -1.97
CA PHE A 39 -2.99 -0.85 -1.72
C PHE A 39 -2.10 -1.80 -2.52
N MET A 40 -0.85 -1.37 -2.70
CA MET A 40 0.14 -2.17 -3.41
C MET A 40 0.60 -3.33 -2.55
N ASN A 41 0.73 -4.51 -3.16
CA ASN A 41 1.33 -5.65 -2.47
C ASN A 41 2.82 -5.34 -2.22
N PRO A 42 3.32 -5.44 -0.98
CA PRO A 42 4.69 -5.01 -0.65
C PRO A 42 5.79 -5.71 -1.44
N TRP A 43 5.59 -6.94 -1.93
CA TRP A 43 6.64 -7.69 -2.61
C TRP A 43 7.18 -6.97 -3.85
N ILE A 44 6.39 -6.13 -4.51
CA ILE A 44 6.83 -5.41 -5.71
C ILE A 44 7.93 -4.39 -5.39
N TYR A 45 7.99 -3.90 -4.16
CA TYR A 45 8.99 -2.92 -3.73
C TYR A 45 10.37 -3.53 -3.47
N MET A 46 10.52 -4.84 -3.60
CA MET A 46 11.83 -5.49 -3.55
C MET A 46 12.66 -5.22 -4.81
N TYR A 47 12.03 -4.74 -5.88
CA TYR A 47 12.66 -4.51 -7.18
C TYR A 47 12.81 -3.02 -7.46
N ASP A 48 13.77 -2.69 -8.34
CA ASP A 48 13.96 -1.32 -8.81
C ASP A 48 12.79 -0.92 -9.72
N ALA A 49 12.09 0.16 -9.37
CA ALA A 49 10.95 0.64 -10.12
C ALA A 49 11.32 1.03 -11.56
N ASP A 50 12.50 1.63 -11.77
CA ASP A 50 12.95 2.02 -13.11
C ASP A 50 13.13 0.79 -14.00
N VAL A 51 13.70 -0.29 -13.45
CA VAL A 51 13.86 -1.55 -14.18
C VAL A 51 12.49 -2.16 -14.50
N VAL A 52 11.58 -2.14 -13.54
CA VAL A 52 10.24 -2.71 -13.72
C VAL A 52 9.43 -1.98 -14.80
N TRP A 53 9.47 -0.64 -14.80
CA TRP A 53 8.62 0.17 -15.67
C TRP A 53 9.29 0.55 -16.99
N ASP A 54 10.57 0.89 -16.97
CA ASP A 54 11.23 1.59 -18.07
C ASP A 54 12.34 0.80 -18.76
N GLN A 55 12.76 -0.34 -18.19
CA GLN A 55 13.90 -1.12 -18.69
C GLN A 55 13.50 -2.60 -18.88
N PRO A 56 12.69 -2.90 -19.91
CA PRO A 56 12.10 -4.24 -20.08
C PRO A 56 13.12 -5.34 -20.40
N ASP A 57 14.31 -5.00 -20.88
CA ASP A 57 15.37 -5.96 -21.24
C ASP A 57 16.32 -6.25 -20.08
N GLU A 58 16.24 -5.48 -18.98
CA GLU A 58 17.05 -5.71 -17.80
C GLU A 58 16.49 -6.83 -16.95
N GLU A 59 17.38 -7.56 -16.26
CA GLU A 59 16.98 -8.60 -15.33
C GLU A 59 16.26 -8.01 -14.12
N LEU A 60 15.25 -8.72 -13.64
CA LEU A 60 14.58 -8.42 -12.38
C LEU A 60 15.39 -8.99 -11.23
N LEU A 61 16.07 -8.12 -10.48
CA LEU A 61 16.88 -8.50 -9.34
C LEU A 61 16.28 -7.96 -8.04
N LEU A 62 16.34 -8.77 -6.99
CA LEU A 62 16.00 -8.29 -5.65
C LEU A 62 16.99 -7.22 -5.24
N LYS A 63 16.50 -6.03 -4.95
CA LYS A 63 17.33 -4.87 -4.61
C LYS A 63 17.09 -4.33 -3.21
N PHE A 64 15.84 -4.34 -2.77
CA PHE A 64 15.46 -3.75 -1.49
C PHE A 64 14.79 -4.78 -0.59
N SER A 65 15.01 -4.65 0.72
CA SER A 65 14.21 -5.35 1.71
C SER A 65 12.87 -4.62 1.91
N ILE A 66 11.86 -5.35 2.35
CA ILE A 66 10.57 -4.77 2.71
C ILE A 66 10.36 -4.86 4.22
N PRO A 67 9.66 -3.89 4.86
CA PRO A 67 8.93 -2.79 4.20
C PRO A 67 9.87 -1.76 3.56
N PHE A 68 9.48 -1.28 2.38
CA PHE A 68 10.21 -0.25 1.66
C PHE A 68 9.89 1.12 2.25
N ASN A 69 10.94 1.92 2.47
CA ASN A 69 10.84 3.28 2.98
C ASN A 69 11.84 4.16 2.24
N SER A 70 11.37 4.89 1.24
CA SER A 70 12.26 5.70 0.40
C SER A 70 12.89 6.87 1.14
N LYS A 71 12.22 7.41 2.16
CA LYS A 71 12.75 8.47 3.00
C LYS A 71 14.00 8.00 3.75
N GLU A 72 13.92 6.83 4.38
CA GLU A 72 15.05 6.22 5.09
C GLU A 72 16.19 5.86 4.13
N LEU A 73 15.87 5.29 2.97
CA LEU A 73 16.87 4.93 1.96
C LEU A 73 17.60 6.17 1.42
N GLU A 74 16.90 7.28 1.22
CA GLU A 74 17.52 8.54 0.82
C GLU A 74 18.45 9.08 1.91
N GLU A 75 18.00 9.07 3.16
CA GLU A 75 18.81 9.49 4.32
C GLU A 75 20.10 8.66 4.44
N GLN A 76 20.06 7.39 4.06
CA GLN A 76 21.21 6.49 4.05
C GLN A 76 22.08 6.64 2.78
N GLY A 77 21.71 7.52 1.86
CA GLY A 77 22.44 7.72 0.60
C GLY A 77 22.31 6.58 -0.40
N LYS A 78 21.33 5.69 -0.23
CA LYS A 78 21.15 4.51 -1.08
C LYS A 78 20.35 4.78 -2.35
N ILE A 79 19.48 5.79 -2.32
CA ILE A 79 18.66 6.21 -3.45
C ILE A 79 18.58 7.74 -3.49
N THR A 80 18.20 8.25 -4.67
CA THR A 80 17.79 9.65 -4.84
C THR A 80 16.34 9.64 -5.29
N ILE A 81 15.48 10.37 -4.60
CA ILE A 81 14.06 10.47 -4.98
C ILE A 81 13.84 11.66 -5.92
N ASN A 82 12.81 11.54 -6.76
CA ASN A 82 12.29 12.67 -7.50
C ASN A 82 11.33 13.45 -6.60
N PRO A 83 11.61 14.74 -6.30
CA PRO A 83 10.74 15.55 -5.43
C PRO A 83 9.29 15.65 -5.89
N GLU A 84 9.03 15.45 -7.18
CA GLU A 84 7.67 15.48 -7.74
C GLU A 84 6.80 14.34 -7.23
N TYR A 85 7.41 13.18 -6.89
CA TYR A 85 6.66 11.99 -6.46
C TYR A 85 6.59 11.83 -4.95
N GLY A 86 7.47 12.50 -4.21
CA GLY A 86 7.53 12.40 -2.75
C GLY A 86 8.06 11.05 -2.25
N TYR A 87 7.95 10.84 -0.95
CA TYR A 87 8.37 9.59 -0.33
C TYR A 87 7.30 8.50 -0.49
N GLU A 88 7.77 7.25 -0.56
CA GLU A 88 6.93 6.07 -0.64
C GLU A 88 7.25 5.10 0.48
N PHE A 89 6.19 4.51 1.05
CA PHE A 89 6.26 3.56 2.18
C PHE A 89 5.42 2.34 1.83
N SER A 90 6.04 1.19 1.62
CA SER A 90 5.28 0.00 1.23
C SER A 90 4.43 -0.55 2.38
N HIS A 91 4.84 -0.33 3.60
CA HIS A 91 4.32 -0.99 4.79
C HIS A 91 4.43 -2.52 4.69
N THR A 92 4.07 -3.21 5.76
CA THR A 92 3.90 -4.67 5.76
C THR A 92 2.44 -5.01 5.51
N LEU A 93 2.17 -6.24 5.05
CA LEU A 93 0.79 -6.75 5.00
C LEU A 93 0.15 -6.75 6.39
N GLU A 94 0.93 -7.05 7.42
CA GLU A 94 0.44 -7.00 8.80
C GLU A 94 -0.06 -5.59 9.16
N THR A 95 0.70 -4.55 8.86
CA THR A 95 0.28 -3.17 9.13
C THR A 95 -0.98 -2.80 8.33
N GLN A 96 -1.05 -3.19 7.06
CA GLN A 96 -2.19 -2.91 6.20
C GLN A 96 -3.47 -3.60 6.68
N ILE A 97 -3.38 -4.86 7.06
CA ILE A 97 -4.55 -5.67 7.42
C ILE A 97 -4.88 -5.54 8.91
N ARG A 98 -3.90 -5.78 9.78
CA ARG A 98 -4.11 -5.70 11.22
C ARG A 98 -4.44 -4.29 11.68
N GLY A 99 -3.90 -3.26 11.00
CA GLY A 99 -4.25 -1.87 11.27
C GLY A 99 -5.76 -1.60 11.15
N GLN A 100 -6.42 -2.25 10.21
CA GLN A 100 -7.87 -2.20 10.07
C GLN A 100 -8.57 -2.98 11.19
N LEU A 101 -8.18 -4.25 11.37
CA LEU A 101 -8.82 -5.16 12.32
C LEU A 101 -8.77 -4.64 13.76
N LYS A 102 -7.62 -4.16 14.20
CA LYS A 102 -7.48 -3.68 15.60
C LYS A 102 -8.20 -2.37 15.88
N ASN A 103 -8.66 -1.68 14.85
CA ASN A 103 -9.46 -0.46 14.98
C ASN A 103 -10.97 -0.72 14.84
N GLY A 104 -11.39 -1.97 15.02
CA GLY A 104 -12.80 -2.33 14.97
C GLY A 104 -13.40 -2.39 13.59
N LEU A 105 -12.56 -2.55 12.57
CA LEU A 105 -12.97 -2.71 11.18
C LEU A 105 -12.92 -4.19 10.82
N ALA A 106 -14.07 -4.83 10.74
CA ALA A 106 -14.16 -6.24 10.39
C ALA A 106 -14.10 -6.42 8.87
N MET A 107 -13.15 -7.22 8.41
CA MET A 107 -12.99 -7.47 6.98
C MET A 107 -14.05 -8.44 6.47
N ILE A 108 -14.81 -8.01 5.47
CA ILE A 108 -15.91 -8.78 4.88
C ILE A 108 -15.67 -9.18 3.44
N ASP A 109 -14.67 -8.59 2.78
CA ASP A 109 -14.25 -8.98 1.44
C ASP A 109 -12.78 -8.64 1.21
N PHE A 110 -12.16 -9.39 0.32
CA PHE A 110 -10.75 -9.28 -0.03
C PHE A 110 -10.54 -9.83 -1.44
N TYR A 111 -9.76 -9.11 -2.27
CA TYR A 111 -9.30 -9.67 -3.53
C TYR A 111 -7.94 -9.11 -3.93
N GLU A 112 -7.28 -9.84 -4.81
CA GLU A 112 -6.04 -9.42 -5.43
C GLU A 112 -6.26 -9.15 -6.91
N SER A 113 -5.51 -8.21 -7.45
CA SER A 113 -5.52 -7.90 -8.88
C SER A 113 -4.14 -7.49 -9.36
N CYS A 114 -4.01 -7.30 -10.66
CA CYS A 114 -2.75 -6.83 -11.23
C CYS A 114 -3.00 -5.80 -12.33
N ASP A 115 -2.06 -4.89 -12.48
CA ASP A 115 -1.95 -4.03 -13.66
C ASP A 115 -1.08 -4.77 -14.69
N LYS A 116 -1.68 -5.21 -15.77
CA LYS A 116 -0.98 -5.98 -16.80
C LYS A 116 0.17 -5.23 -17.49
N ARG A 117 0.20 -3.91 -17.38
CA ARG A 117 1.31 -3.08 -17.87
C ARG A 117 2.54 -3.20 -16.97
N HIS A 118 2.33 -3.53 -15.71
CA HIS A 118 3.38 -3.72 -14.73
C HIS A 118 4.10 -5.05 -15.00
N ARG A 119 5.39 -5.00 -15.22
CA ARG A 119 6.21 -6.15 -15.60
C ARG A 119 6.12 -7.30 -14.60
N LEU A 120 6.03 -6.99 -13.31
CA LEU A 120 5.91 -7.98 -12.24
C LEU A 120 4.55 -8.69 -12.23
N SER A 121 3.55 -8.18 -12.94
CA SER A 121 2.24 -8.83 -13.04
C SER A 121 2.28 -10.23 -13.67
N ARG A 122 3.37 -10.53 -14.37
CA ARG A 122 3.63 -11.86 -14.94
C ARG A 122 3.94 -12.90 -13.86
N TYR A 123 4.30 -12.46 -12.66
CA TYR A 123 4.79 -13.31 -11.56
C TYR A 123 3.86 -13.33 -10.36
N GLY A 124 2.93 -12.39 -10.26
CA GLY A 124 1.99 -12.32 -9.16
C GLY A 124 1.14 -11.06 -9.22
N ASN A 125 0.18 -10.98 -8.31
CA ASN A 125 -0.67 -9.80 -8.20
C ASN A 125 0.07 -8.68 -7.46
N ASP A 126 -0.03 -7.47 -7.98
CA ASP A 126 0.60 -6.28 -7.41
C ASP A 126 -0.35 -5.40 -6.61
N TYR A 127 -1.66 -5.67 -6.65
CA TYR A 127 -2.67 -4.93 -5.91
C TYR A 127 -3.49 -5.83 -4.99
N ILE A 128 -3.86 -5.26 -3.87
CA ILE A 128 -4.77 -5.87 -2.89
C ILE A 128 -5.89 -4.86 -2.62
N ALA A 129 -7.13 -5.35 -2.55
CA ALA A 129 -8.27 -4.56 -2.12
C ALA A 129 -8.97 -5.25 -0.96
N THR A 130 -9.36 -4.45 0.03
CA THR A 130 -10.10 -4.93 1.21
C THR A 130 -11.36 -4.12 1.40
N LEU A 131 -12.41 -4.79 1.89
CA LEU A 131 -13.64 -4.15 2.31
C LEU A 131 -13.91 -4.51 3.77
N CYS A 132 -13.99 -3.49 4.61
CA CYS A 132 -14.27 -3.66 6.03
C CYS A 132 -15.56 -2.93 6.41
N ILE A 133 -16.23 -3.47 7.43
CA ILE A 133 -17.38 -2.84 8.08
C ILE A 133 -17.00 -2.42 9.49
N LYS A 134 -17.39 -1.22 9.90
CA LYS A 134 -17.16 -0.77 11.28
C LYS A 134 -18.13 -1.44 12.23
N LEU A 135 -17.60 -2.11 13.22
CA LEU A 135 -18.35 -2.73 14.30
C LEU A 135 -18.94 -1.73 15.27
#